data_9e82a7ab6682692cac4df23e01b8436e
#
_entry.id   9e82a7ab6682692cac4df23e01b8436e
#
_cell.length_a   1.000
_cell.length_b   1.000
_cell.length_c   1.000
_cell.angle_alpha   90.00
_cell.angle_beta   90.00
_cell.angle_gamma   90.00
#
_symmetry.space_group_name_H-M   'P 1'
#
loop_
_entity.id
_entity.type
_entity.pdbx_description
1 polymer ?
#
loop_
_entity_poly.entity_id
_entity_poly.type
_entity_poly.pdbx_seq_one_letter_code
_entity_poly.pdbx_strand_id
1 'polypeptide(L)'
;GSLLLTISAKIKIPFYPVPMTMQTFVVIFLGLAFGSKLATATVGIYLIEGLIGLPVFSNSPEKGVGLVYFTGPTMGYLIGFLFTAYFAGYLNFKTNFLIIFSKLVFVVSFIYIFGLIWLGILIGWDKPILQLGAYPFLYAELFKILILTLIAKKIINLKNFI
;
A
#
# COMPACT_ATOMS: atom_id res chain seq x y z
N GLY A 1 -1.24 2.87 14.02
CA GLY A 1 -1.25 2.36 12.64
C GLY A 1 -1.01 3.46 11.62
N SER A 2 -1.73 4.60 11.69
CA SER A 2 -1.50 5.72 10.77
C SER A 2 -0.09 6.30 10.89
N LEU A 3 0.44 6.38 12.11
CA LEU A 3 1.82 6.79 12.34
C LEU A 3 2.84 5.84 11.68
N LEU A 4 2.61 4.53 11.74
CA LEU A 4 3.45 3.55 11.03
C LEU A 4 3.39 3.74 9.52
N LEU A 5 2.21 4.03 8.97
CA LEU A 5 2.05 4.36 7.55
C LEU A 5 2.80 5.64 7.18
N THR A 6 2.73 6.67 8.01
CA THR A 6 3.47 7.92 7.82
C THR A 6 4.98 7.70 7.82
N ILE A 7 5.51 6.96 8.80
CA ILE A 7 6.94 6.64 8.85
C ILE A 7 7.34 5.84 7.60
N SER A 8 6.57 4.83 7.23
CA SER A 8 6.85 3.99 6.06
C SER A 8 6.77 4.75 4.74
N ALA A 9 5.97 5.83 4.67
CA ALA A 9 5.90 6.73 3.53
C ALA A 9 7.19 7.54 3.34
N LYS A 10 7.90 7.84 4.43
CA LYS A 10 9.17 8.59 4.38
C LYS A 10 10.36 7.68 4.04
N ILE A 11 10.23 6.38 4.21
CA ILE A 11 11.22 5.39 3.74
C ILE A 11 10.92 5.14 2.26
N LYS A 12 11.58 5.91 1.39
CA LYS A 12 11.31 5.91 -0.05
C LYS A 12 12.56 5.90 -0.90
N ILE A 13 12.46 5.27 -2.08
CA ILE A 13 13.38 5.45 -3.20
C ILE A 13 12.67 6.33 -4.22
N PRO A 14 13.26 7.48 -4.59
CA PRO A 14 12.60 8.44 -5.48
C PRO A 14 12.62 7.94 -6.93
N PHE A 15 11.49 7.38 -7.38
CA PHE A 15 11.19 7.17 -8.79
C PHE A 15 10.20 8.23 -9.27
N TYR A 16 10.19 8.49 -10.55
CA TYR A 16 9.24 9.37 -11.19
C TYR A 16 8.34 8.57 -12.15
N PRO A 17 7.03 8.80 -12.17
CA PRO A 17 6.25 9.80 -11.41
C PRO A 17 5.85 9.36 -10.00
N VAL A 18 5.97 8.08 -9.68
CA VAL A 18 5.54 7.48 -8.40
C VAL A 18 6.75 6.98 -7.63
N PRO A 19 6.94 7.37 -6.36
CA PRO A 19 8.04 6.88 -5.53
C PRO A 19 7.78 5.45 -5.05
N MET A 20 8.83 4.67 -4.90
CA MET A 20 8.77 3.39 -4.20
C MET A 20 8.90 3.61 -2.69
N THR A 21 7.96 3.06 -1.91
CA THR A 21 7.93 3.23 -0.45
C THR A 21 7.79 1.90 0.30
N MET A 22 7.97 1.92 1.62
CA MET A 22 7.66 0.77 2.49
C MET A 22 6.17 0.68 2.86
N GLN A 23 5.32 1.58 2.37
CA GLN A 23 3.90 1.63 2.72
C GLN A 23 3.14 0.35 2.36
N THR A 24 3.40 -0.25 1.20
CA THR A 24 2.73 -1.49 0.77
C THR A 24 2.93 -2.63 1.77
N PHE A 25 4.15 -2.74 2.31
CA PHE A 25 4.47 -3.68 3.39
C PHE A 25 3.63 -3.41 4.64
N VAL A 26 3.57 -2.15 5.08
CA VAL A 26 2.84 -1.78 6.31
C VAL A 26 1.33 -1.92 6.13
N VAL A 27 0.77 -1.59 4.96
CA VAL A 27 -0.66 -1.77 4.66
C VAL A 27 -1.07 -3.24 4.81
N ILE A 28 -0.30 -4.16 4.21
CA ILE A 28 -0.57 -5.60 4.32
C ILE A 28 -0.38 -6.06 5.77
N PHE A 29 0.71 -5.63 6.42
CA PHE A 29 0.98 -5.95 7.83
C PHE A 29 -0.20 -5.55 8.73
N LEU A 30 -0.72 -4.33 8.58
CA LEU A 30 -1.87 -3.86 9.35
C LEU A 30 -3.12 -4.69 9.06
N GLY A 31 -3.38 -5.07 7.79
CA GLY A 31 -4.45 -5.97 7.43
C GLY A 31 -4.36 -7.30 8.18
N LEU A 32 -3.18 -7.92 8.16
CA LEU A 32 -2.93 -9.20 8.83
C LEU A 32 -3.02 -9.12 10.36
N ALA A 33 -2.50 -8.02 10.94
CA ALA A 33 -2.43 -7.85 12.40
C ALA A 33 -3.76 -7.38 13.01
N PHE A 34 -4.45 -6.43 12.36
CA PHE A 34 -5.64 -5.77 12.92
C PHE A 34 -6.96 -6.38 12.41
N GLY A 35 -6.90 -7.14 11.32
CA GLY A 35 -8.10 -7.61 10.63
C GLY A 35 -8.73 -6.53 9.73
N SER A 36 -9.72 -6.94 8.93
CA SER A 36 -10.25 -6.11 7.84
C SER A 36 -10.82 -4.77 8.30
N LYS A 37 -11.68 -4.76 9.32
CA LYS A 37 -12.38 -3.54 9.77
C LYS A 37 -11.40 -2.49 10.32
N LEU A 38 -10.56 -2.90 11.28
CA LEU A 38 -9.66 -1.96 11.95
C LEU A 38 -8.52 -1.51 11.03
N ALA A 39 -7.97 -2.40 10.20
CA ALA A 39 -6.94 -2.04 9.24
C ALA A 39 -7.46 -1.05 8.19
N THR A 40 -8.66 -1.28 7.62
CA THR A 40 -9.26 -0.35 6.67
C THR A 40 -9.57 1.00 7.31
N ALA A 41 -10.09 1.00 8.54
CA ALA A 41 -10.30 2.25 9.28
C ALA A 41 -8.98 3.00 9.53
N THR A 42 -7.91 2.29 9.88
CA THR A 42 -6.58 2.86 10.08
C THR A 42 -6.03 3.50 8.81
N VAL A 43 -6.14 2.82 7.67
CA VAL A 43 -5.76 3.39 6.37
C VAL A 43 -6.66 4.56 6.01
N GLY A 44 -7.96 4.48 6.27
CA GLY A 44 -8.91 5.59 6.08
C GLY A 44 -8.52 6.83 6.88
N ILE A 45 -8.19 6.67 8.16
CA ILE A 45 -7.69 7.77 9.01
C ILE A 45 -6.42 8.37 8.42
N TYR A 46 -5.45 7.54 8.01
CA TYR A 46 -4.23 8.00 7.37
C TYR A 46 -4.50 8.85 6.10
N LEU A 47 -5.47 8.45 5.28
CA LEU A 47 -5.87 9.23 4.11
C LEU A 47 -6.54 10.55 4.48
N ILE A 48 -7.39 10.54 5.52
CA ILE A 48 -8.03 11.76 6.05
C ILE A 48 -6.98 12.71 6.63
N GLU A 49 -6.01 12.22 7.40
CA GLU A 49 -4.88 13.00 7.90
C GLU A 49 -4.16 13.74 6.76
N GLY A 50 -3.89 13.04 5.65
CA GLY A 50 -3.30 13.67 4.47
C GLY A 50 -4.24 14.65 3.76
N LEU A 51 -5.55 14.37 3.73
CA LEU A 51 -6.56 15.21 3.11
C LEU A 51 -6.71 16.56 3.82
N ILE A 52 -6.66 16.58 5.15
CA ILE A 52 -6.72 17.81 5.97
C ILE A 52 -5.40 18.58 5.99
N GLY A 53 -4.39 18.13 5.24
CA GLY A 53 -3.15 18.86 5.02
C GLY A 53 -1.96 18.42 5.89
N LEU A 54 -2.06 17.35 6.67
CA LEU A 54 -0.90 16.81 7.37
C LEU A 54 0.08 16.20 6.37
N PRO A 55 1.41 16.41 6.52
CA PRO A 55 2.42 15.95 5.57
C PRO A 55 2.75 14.45 5.76
N VAL A 56 1.73 13.60 5.76
CA VAL A 56 1.84 12.15 6.04
C VAL A 56 2.27 11.32 4.82
N PHE A 57 2.06 11.83 3.59
CA PHE A 57 2.37 11.12 2.36
C PHE A 57 3.85 11.21 1.98
N SER A 58 4.28 10.33 1.06
CA SER A 58 5.69 10.13 0.69
C SER A 58 6.38 11.36 0.14
N ASN A 59 5.68 12.18 -0.66
CA ASN A 59 6.19 13.39 -1.29
C ASN A 59 5.58 14.67 -0.71
N SER A 60 4.99 14.61 0.49
CA SER A 60 4.53 15.79 1.21
C SER A 60 5.58 16.26 2.22
N PRO A 61 5.78 17.58 2.38
CA PRO A 61 5.02 18.65 1.73
C PRO A 61 5.52 19.04 0.32
N GLU A 62 6.63 18.49 -0.19
CA GLU A 62 7.35 18.97 -1.39
C GLU A 62 6.47 18.99 -2.65
N LYS A 63 5.56 18.02 -2.79
CA LYS A 63 4.59 17.94 -3.91
C LYS A 63 3.17 18.33 -3.49
N GLY A 64 3.05 19.12 -2.44
CA GLY A 64 1.77 19.59 -1.91
C GLY A 64 1.26 18.78 -0.74
N VAL A 65 0.19 19.28 -0.13
CA VAL A 65 -0.54 18.68 0.99
C VAL A 65 -2.05 18.82 0.74
N GLY A 66 -2.84 18.06 1.47
CA GLY A 66 -4.29 18.12 1.36
C GLY A 66 -4.79 17.66 -0.02
N LEU A 67 -5.84 18.29 -0.51
CA LEU A 67 -6.47 17.97 -1.79
C LEU A 67 -5.50 18.00 -2.98
N VAL A 68 -4.53 18.91 -2.97
CA VAL A 68 -3.54 19.03 -4.04
C VAL A 68 -2.73 17.75 -4.22
N TYR A 69 -2.39 17.08 -3.13
CA TYR A 69 -1.68 15.80 -3.20
C TYR A 69 -2.51 14.71 -3.90
N PHE A 70 -3.84 14.72 -3.68
CA PHE A 70 -4.76 13.74 -4.27
C PHE A 70 -4.98 13.92 -5.78
N THR A 71 -4.60 15.05 -6.36
CA THR A 71 -4.57 15.22 -7.83
C THR A 71 -3.29 14.67 -8.46
N GLY A 72 -2.34 14.23 -7.66
CA GLY A 72 -1.06 13.70 -8.12
C GLY A 72 -1.09 12.22 -8.54
N PRO A 73 0.03 11.69 -9.06
CA PRO A 73 0.12 10.36 -9.66
C PRO A 73 -0.03 9.21 -8.64
N THR A 74 0.08 9.48 -7.35
CA THR A 74 0.02 8.45 -6.30
C THR A 74 -1.40 8.17 -5.80
N MET A 75 -2.40 8.98 -6.17
CA MET A 75 -3.77 8.87 -5.66
C MET A 75 -4.39 7.47 -5.84
N GLY A 76 -4.26 6.89 -7.03
CA GLY A 76 -4.80 5.55 -7.30
C GLY A 76 -4.19 4.48 -6.40
N TYR A 77 -2.89 4.56 -6.14
CA TYR A 77 -2.20 3.63 -5.21
C TYR A 77 -2.72 3.78 -3.78
N LEU A 78 -2.99 5.02 -3.34
CA LEU A 78 -3.57 5.29 -2.02
C LEU A 78 -4.99 4.72 -1.89
N ILE A 79 -5.81 4.80 -2.93
CA ILE A 79 -7.12 4.11 -2.97
C ILE A 79 -6.91 2.60 -2.87
N GLY A 80 -5.95 2.05 -3.62
CA GLY A 80 -5.59 0.64 -3.57
C GLY A 80 -5.21 0.17 -2.16
N PHE A 81 -4.64 1.03 -1.31
CA PHE A 81 -4.33 0.69 0.08
C PHE A 81 -5.56 0.30 0.90
N LEU A 82 -6.71 0.97 0.69
CA LEU A 82 -7.96 0.63 1.39
C LEU A 82 -8.41 -0.80 1.05
N PHE A 83 -8.43 -1.14 -0.23
CA PHE A 83 -8.80 -2.48 -0.69
C PHE A 83 -7.79 -3.53 -0.20
N THR A 84 -6.50 -3.22 -0.31
CA THR A 84 -5.43 -4.11 0.17
C THR A 84 -5.55 -4.39 1.66
N ALA A 85 -5.74 -3.37 2.50
CA ALA A 85 -5.93 -3.53 3.94
C ALA A 85 -7.17 -4.37 4.26
N TYR A 86 -8.27 -4.10 3.56
CA TYR A 86 -9.53 -4.82 3.74
C TYR A 86 -9.36 -6.32 3.43
N PHE A 87 -8.88 -6.66 2.24
CA PHE A 87 -8.73 -8.05 1.84
C PHE A 87 -7.63 -8.79 2.60
N ALA A 88 -6.50 -8.12 2.91
CA ALA A 88 -5.47 -8.69 3.77
C ALA A 88 -6.02 -9.10 5.14
N GLY A 89 -6.95 -8.33 5.67
CA GLY A 89 -7.57 -8.60 6.97
C GLY A 89 -8.44 -9.86 7.03
N TYR A 90 -8.92 -10.37 5.89
CA TYR A 90 -9.65 -11.64 5.82
C TYR A 90 -8.77 -12.85 5.65
N LEU A 91 -7.47 -12.66 5.35
CA LEU A 91 -6.58 -13.78 5.13
C LEU A 91 -6.40 -14.60 6.42
N ASN A 92 -6.50 -15.91 6.26
CA ASN A 92 -6.18 -16.89 7.31
C ASN A 92 -5.15 -17.89 6.75
N PHE A 93 -4.12 -18.18 7.53
CA PHE A 93 -2.97 -18.95 7.07
C PHE A 93 -2.77 -20.26 7.85
N LYS A 94 -3.68 -21.20 7.66
CA LYS A 94 -3.50 -22.60 8.07
C LYS A 94 -2.88 -23.46 6.95
N THR A 95 -2.11 -22.82 6.03
CA THR A 95 -1.71 -23.41 4.75
C THR A 95 -0.20 -23.31 4.52
N ASN A 96 0.25 -23.84 3.38
CA ASN A 96 1.65 -23.86 2.95
C ASN A 96 2.13 -22.46 2.51
N PHE A 97 3.46 -22.28 2.50
CA PHE A 97 4.15 -21.05 2.10
C PHE A 97 3.66 -20.51 0.75
N LEU A 98 3.58 -21.37 -0.28
CA LEU A 98 3.16 -20.94 -1.63
C LEU A 98 1.74 -20.37 -1.66
N ILE A 99 0.82 -20.94 -0.90
CA ILE A 99 -0.56 -20.45 -0.82
C ILE A 99 -0.61 -19.09 -0.10
N ILE A 100 0.19 -18.91 0.96
CA ILE A 100 0.30 -17.62 1.66
C ILE A 100 0.85 -16.58 0.70
N PHE A 101 1.95 -16.89 0.01
CA PHE A 101 2.58 -16.01 -0.97
C PHE A 101 1.59 -15.58 -2.06
N SER A 102 0.90 -16.54 -2.69
CA SER A 102 -0.08 -16.26 -3.75
C SER A 102 -1.23 -15.36 -3.27
N LYS A 103 -1.72 -15.58 -2.04
CA LYS A 103 -2.73 -14.71 -1.43
C LYS A 103 -2.23 -13.28 -1.22
N LEU A 104 -0.99 -13.11 -0.77
CA LEU A 104 -0.40 -11.78 -0.59
C LEU A 104 -0.15 -11.09 -1.94
N VAL A 105 0.30 -11.80 -2.96
CA VAL A 105 0.39 -11.28 -4.33
C VAL A 105 -0.97 -10.82 -4.83
N PHE A 106 -2.02 -11.62 -4.63
CA PHE A 106 -3.39 -11.24 -5.01
C PHE A 106 -3.83 -9.96 -4.29
N VAL A 107 -3.58 -9.84 -3.01
CA VAL A 107 -4.00 -8.67 -2.23
C VAL A 107 -3.23 -7.41 -2.65
N VAL A 108 -1.92 -7.52 -2.91
CA VAL A 108 -1.12 -6.38 -3.36
C VAL A 108 -1.51 -5.90 -4.76
N SER A 109 -2.06 -6.78 -5.59
CA SER A 109 -2.48 -6.42 -6.96
C SER A 109 -3.50 -5.28 -6.98
N PHE A 110 -4.33 -5.13 -5.95
CA PHE A 110 -5.27 -4.00 -5.87
C PHE A 110 -4.56 -2.64 -5.86
N ILE A 111 -3.39 -2.54 -5.21
CA ILE A 111 -2.60 -1.30 -5.22
C ILE A 111 -2.20 -0.92 -6.64
N TYR A 112 -1.71 -1.90 -7.41
CA TYR A 112 -1.27 -1.67 -8.78
C TYR A 112 -2.43 -1.49 -9.75
N ILE A 113 -3.53 -2.21 -9.60
CA ILE A 113 -4.71 -2.05 -10.44
C ILE A 113 -5.24 -0.61 -10.35
N PHE A 114 -5.54 -0.14 -9.15
CA PHE A 114 -6.03 1.23 -8.96
C PHE A 114 -4.97 2.28 -9.29
N GLY A 115 -3.71 2.02 -8.95
CA GLY A 115 -2.59 2.93 -9.23
C GLY A 115 -2.36 3.11 -10.72
N LEU A 116 -2.32 2.04 -11.50
CA LEU A 116 -2.07 2.09 -12.94
C LEU A 116 -3.26 2.68 -13.71
N ILE A 117 -4.50 2.35 -13.31
CA ILE A 117 -5.70 2.96 -13.90
C ILE A 117 -5.66 4.48 -13.70
N TRP A 118 -5.42 4.93 -12.47
CA TRP A 118 -5.32 6.35 -12.18
C TRP A 118 -4.18 7.03 -12.95
N LEU A 119 -3.01 6.41 -12.97
CA LEU A 119 -1.85 6.93 -13.68
C LEU A 119 -2.15 7.09 -15.18
N GLY A 120 -2.79 6.08 -15.80
CA GLY A 120 -3.19 6.13 -17.20
C GLY A 120 -4.20 7.24 -17.49
N ILE A 121 -5.15 7.50 -16.59
CA ILE A 121 -6.10 8.62 -16.71
C ILE A 121 -5.36 9.96 -16.58
N LEU A 122 -4.39 10.04 -15.67
CA LEU A 122 -3.69 11.29 -15.35
C LEU A 122 -2.69 11.73 -16.42
N ILE A 123 -1.87 10.80 -16.93
CA ILE A 123 -0.76 11.13 -17.86
C ILE A 123 -1.02 10.73 -19.31
N GLY A 124 -2.14 10.03 -19.57
CA GLY A 124 -2.51 9.50 -20.88
C GLY A 124 -2.08 8.05 -21.11
N TRP A 125 -2.96 7.29 -21.77
CA TRP A 125 -2.74 5.88 -22.09
C TRP A 125 -1.75 5.65 -23.24
N ASP A 126 -1.34 6.71 -23.93
CA ASP A 126 -0.26 6.73 -24.92
C ASP A 126 1.14 6.58 -24.28
N LYS A 127 1.25 6.78 -22.97
CA LYS A 127 2.49 6.63 -22.22
C LYS A 127 2.72 5.18 -21.76
N PRO A 128 3.97 4.77 -21.52
CA PRO A 128 4.30 3.43 -21.06
C PRO A 128 3.95 3.24 -19.57
N ILE A 129 2.65 3.18 -19.24
CA ILE A 129 2.11 3.18 -17.88
C ILE A 129 2.71 2.09 -16.99
N LEU A 130 2.86 0.87 -17.52
CA LEU A 130 3.45 -0.25 -16.76
C LEU A 130 4.92 -0.01 -16.42
N GLN A 131 5.68 0.58 -17.36
CA GLN A 131 7.10 0.89 -17.13
C GLN A 131 7.28 2.02 -16.09
N LEU A 132 6.33 2.95 -16.03
CA LEU A 132 6.37 4.08 -15.10
C LEU A 132 5.79 3.75 -13.72
N GLY A 133 4.76 2.91 -13.66
CA GLY A 133 3.95 2.70 -12.44
C GLY A 133 4.04 1.30 -11.83
N ALA A 134 4.70 0.31 -12.47
CA ALA A 134 4.80 -1.06 -11.95
C ALA A 134 6.21 -1.62 -12.01
N TYR A 135 6.84 -1.70 -13.17
CA TYR A 135 8.09 -2.46 -13.37
C TYR A 135 9.21 -2.07 -12.42
N PRO A 136 9.48 -0.77 -12.10
CA PRO A 136 10.54 -0.41 -11.17
C PRO A 136 10.34 -0.96 -9.76
N PHE A 137 9.09 -1.27 -9.41
CA PHE A 137 8.71 -1.66 -8.06
C PHE A 137 8.68 -3.18 -7.85
N LEU A 138 8.56 -3.97 -8.92
CA LEU A 138 8.30 -5.42 -8.85
C LEU A 138 9.31 -6.18 -7.99
N TYR A 139 10.61 -5.91 -8.13
CA TYR A 139 11.63 -6.59 -7.33
C TYR A 139 11.51 -6.28 -5.84
N ALA A 140 11.33 -5.01 -5.51
CA ALA A 140 11.16 -4.62 -4.11
C ALA A 140 9.84 -5.13 -3.53
N GLU A 141 8.78 -5.15 -4.33
CA GLU A 141 7.48 -5.68 -3.92
C GLU A 141 7.54 -7.19 -3.67
N LEU A 142 8.21 -7.93 -4.57
CA LEU A 142 8.46 -9.35 -4.39
C LEU A 142 9.21 -9.62 -3.08
N PHE A 143 10.24 -8.86 -2.78
CA PHE A 143 11.01 -8.98 -1.54
C PHE A 143 10.15 -8.71 -0.30
N LYS A 144 9.34 -7.65 -0.31
CA LYS A 144 8.40 -7.33 0.78
C LYS A 144 7.39 -8.45 1.01
N ILE A 145 6.80 -8.99 -0.07
CA ILE A 145 5.83 -10.08 0.00
C ILE A 145 6.51 -11.36 0.54
N LEU A 146 7.74 -11.66 0.15
CA LEU A 146 8.49 -12.79 0.69
C LEU A 146 8.70 -12.68 2.20
N ILE A 147 9.14 -11.51 2.68
CA ILE A 147 9.30 -11.27 4.13
C ILE A 147 7.95 -11.44 4.83
N LEU A 148 6.89 -10.80 4.31
CA LEU A 148 5.55 -10.93 4.90
C LEU A 148 5.07 -12.38 4.93
N THR A 149 5.34 -13.15 3.89
CA THR A 149 4.99 -14.58 3.83
C THR A 149 5.65 -15.37 4.94
N LEU A 150 6.93 -15.12 5.21
CA LEU A 150 7.69 -15.80 6.27
C LEU A 150 7.15 -15.50 7.67
N ILE A 151 6.73 -14.25 7.92
CA ILE A 151 6.27 -13.80 9.23
C ILE A 151 4.73 -13.79 9.37
N ALA A 152 3.98 -14.05 8.29
CA ALA A 152 2.52 -13.91 8.25
C ALA A 152 1.80 -14.68 9.36
N LYS A 153 2.21 -15.92 9.65
CA LYS A 153 1.61 -16.74 10.70
C LYS A 153 1.80 -16.11 12.09
N LYS A 154 2.94 -15.47 12.34
CA LYS A 154 3.21 -14.76 13.59
C LYS A 154 2.38 -13.48 13.70
N ILE A 155 2.27 -12.73 12.59
CA ILE A 155 1.49 -11.49 12.56
C ILE A 155 0.01 -11.76 12.86
N ILE A 156 -0.58 -12.79 12.24
CA ILE A 156 -2.00 -13.13 12.48
C ILE A 156 -2.30 -13.44 13.93
N ASN A 157 -1.36 -14.03 14.66
CA ASN A 157 -1.55 -14.30 16.08
C ASN A 157 -1.73 -13.00 16.89
N LEU A 158 -1.26 -11.86 16.40
CA LEU A 158 -1.47 -10.54 17.03
C LEU A 158 -2.95 -10.15 17.09
N LYS A 159 -3.79 -10.64 16.15
CA LYS A 159 -5.25 -10.40 16.19
C LYS A 159 -5.90 -10.87 17.50
N ASN A 160 -5.31 -11.84 18.16
CA ASN A 160 -5.84 -12.38 19.41
C ASN A 160 -5.56 -11.46 20.61
N PHE A 161 -4.71 -10.45 20.46
CA PHE A 161 -4.32 -9.48 21.47
C PHE A 161 -4.91 -8.08 21.25
N ILE A 162 -5.52 -7.86 20.10
CA ILE A 162 -6.17 -6.61 19.71
C ILE A 162 -7.68 -6.78 19.62
#